data_5cfe161ce1a441898cb50d0cfe9769c8
#
_entry.id   5cfe161ce1a441898cb50d0cfe9769c8
#
_cell.length_a   1.000
_cell.length_b   1.000
_cell.length_c   1.000
_cell.angle_alpha   90.00
_cell.angle_beta   90.00
_cell.angle_gamma   90.00
#
_symmetry.space_group_name_H-M   'P 1'
#
loop_
_entity.id
_entity.type
_entity.pdbx_description
1 polymer ?
#
loop_
_entity_poly.entity_id
_entity_poly.type
_entity_poly.pdbx_seq_one_letter_code
_entity_poly.pdbx_strand_id
1 'polypeptide(L)'
;MNRIASALAAAVFLALPATAQHHEHAHDHDHRMTDMTAGIERLSLPNFPVTSSEGVTAGLRDMLPHDAPLILSFTYTGCESLCAVTNAILLGVEDDLLRANADEVVIATISIDPANDTPEQLRTAKAQIGAGEGWLWLTGGTSGTKPILDTLRFPPGAIEDHDPIFLIGRPCSGRFTRVVGLADPQDLVSFTRDLPECEA
;
A
#
# COMPACT_ATOMS: atom_id res chain seq x y z
N MET A 1 49.45 -79.83 -18.20
CA MET A 1 47.97 -79.83 -18.29
C MET A 1 47.46 -79.25 -16.95
N ASN A 2 47.31 -77.95 -16.78
CA ASN A 2 46.75 -77.34 -15.57
C ASN A 2 45.78 -76.32 -15.99
N ARG A 3 44.52 -76.59 -15.68
CA ARG A 3 43.40 -75.63 -15.91
C ARG A 3 43.28 -74.73 -14.67
N ILE A 4 43.49 -73.48 -14.84
CA ILE A 4 43.23 -72.45 -13.82
C ILE A 4 41.82 -71.94 -14.05
N ALA A 5 40.94 -72.15 -13.12
CA ALA A 5 39.57 -71.66 -13.13
C ALA A 5 39.58 -70.25 -12.46
N SER A 6 39.28 -69.21 -13.24
CA SER A 6 39.10 -67.86 -12.71
C SER A 6 37.64 -67.69 -12.21
N ALA A 7 37.50 -67.50 -10.92
CA ALA A 7 36.21 -67.08 -10.34
C ALA A 7 36.00 -65.59 -10.46
N LEU A 8 34.96 -65.15 -11.21
CA LEU A 8 34.48 -63.78 -11.26
C LEU A 8 33.60 -63.54 -10.01
N ALA A 9 34.04 -62.66 -9.13
CA ALA A 9 33.20 -62.12 -8.06
C ALA A 9 32.42 -60.94 -8.56
N ALA A 10 31.09 -61.11 -8.68
CA ALA A 10 30.18 -60.02 -8.97
C ALA A 10 29.90 -59.21 -7.70
N ALA A 11 30.36 -57.97 -7.63
CA ALA A 11 30.00 -57.05 -6.59
C ALA A 11 28.64 -56.38 -6.91
N VAL A 12 27.63 -56.75 -6.12
CA VAL A 12 26.29 -56.13 -6.19
C VAL A 12 26.35 -54.81 -5.38
N PHE A 13 26.34 -53.70 -6.06
CA PHE A 13 26.14 -52.37 -5.44
C PHE A 13 24.65 -52.17 -5.14
N LEU A 14 24.28 -52.28 -3.86
CA LEU A 14 22.98 -51.85 -3.37
C LEU A 14 22.97 -50.32 -3.31
N ALA A 15 22.30 -49.66 -4.29
CA ALA A 15 22.02 -48.25 -4.24
C ALA A 15 20.88 -48.01 -3.22
N LEU A 16 21.21 -47.39 -2.08
CA LEU A 16 20.23 -46.88 -1.14
C LEU A 16 19.59 -45.59 -1.74
N PRO A 17 18.27 -45.45 -1.74
CA PRO A 17 17.65 -44.19 -2.13
C PRO A 17 18.00 -43.13 -1.09
N ALA A 18 18.67 -42.06 -1.53
CA ALA A 18 18.82 -40.85 -0.74
C ALA A 18 17.45 -40.12 -0.69
N THR A 19 16.78 -40.23 0.45
CA THR A 19 15.63 -39.38 0.73
C THR A 19 16.15 -37.94 0.96
N ALA A 20 16.04 -37.10 -0.05
CA ALA A 20 16.19 -35.67 0.12
C ALA A 20 15.04 -35.17 1.01
N GLN A 21 15.33 -34.86 2.27
CA GLN A 21 14.42 -34.12 3.13
C GLN A 21 14.41 -32.69 2.61
N HIS A 22 13.45 -32.37 1.77
CA HIS A 22 13.06 -30.96 1.53
C HIS A 22 12.50 -30.45 2.86
N HIS A 23 13.29 -29.67 3.59
CA HIS A 23 12.77 -28.74 4.55
C HIS A 23 12.09 -27.64 3.74
N GLU A 24 10.83 -27.84 3.42
CA GLU A 24 9.94 -26.73 3.10
C GLU A 24 9.85 -25.87 4.37
N HIS A 25 10.66 -24.83 4.42
CA HIS A 25 10.32 -23.66 5.21
C HIS A 25 9.11 -23.03 4.51
N ALA A 26 7.94 -23.57 4.76
CA ALA A 26 6.70 -22.87 4.56
C ALA A 26 6.74 -21.66 5.50
N HIS A 27 7.21 -20.52 4.99
CA HIS A 27 6.83 -19.24 5.52
C HIS A 27 5.34 -19.09 5.18
N ASP A 28 4.52 -19.69 6.03
CA ASP A 28 3.07 -19.51 6.02
C ASP A 28 2.80 -18.09 6.52
N HIS A 29 3.09 -17.13 5.66
CA HIS A 29 2.53 -15.79 5.78
C HIS A 29 1.07 -15.94 5.35
N ASP A 30 0.24 -16.42 6.28
CA ASP A 30 -1.22 -16.36 6.16
C ASP A 30 -1.62 -14.87 6.19
N HIS A 31 -1.32 -14.15 5.10
CA HIS A 31 -1.85 -12.81 4.83
C HIS A 31 -3.35 -12.96 4.53
N ARG A 32 -4.07 -13.32 5.58
CA ARG A 32 -5.52 -13.28 5.54
C ARG A 32 -5.91 -11.82 5.53
N MET A 33 -6.16 -11.28 4.31
CA MET A 33 -6.70 -9.92 4.16
C MET A 33 -7.92 -9.81 5.07
N THR A 34 -7.88 -8.83 5.97
CA THR A 34 -8.95 -8.64 6.94
C THR A 34 -10.21 -8.07 6.26
N ASP A 35 -11.37 -8.49 6.73
CA ASP A 35 -12.62 -7.80 6.42
C ASP A 35 -12.48 -6.33 6.81
N MET A 36 -13.15 -5.45 6.05
CA MET A 36 -13.12 -4.01 6.28
C MET A 36 -13.55 -3.67 7.72
N THR A 37 -12.74 -2.86 8.39
CA THR A 37 -13.12 -2.20 9.64
C THR A 37 -13.06 -0.68 9.47
N ALA A 38 -14.01 0.04 10.06
CA ALA A 38 -14.06 1.50 10.01
C ALA A 38 -14.23 2.10 11.41
N GLY A 39 -13.49 3.16 11.69
CA GLY A 39 -13.55 3.86 12.98
C GLY A 39 -13.27 5.35 12.82
N ILE A 40 -13.96 6.18 13.62
CA ILE A 40 -13.76 7.64 13.62
C ILE A 40 -12.61 7.97 14.57
N GLU A 41 -11.68 8.81 14.08
CA GLU A 41 -10.58 9.33 14.89
C GLU A 41 -10.36 10.83 14.67
N ARG A 42 -9.63 11.45 15.58
CA ARG A 42 -9.14 12.82 15.43
C ARG A 42 -7.68 12.77 15.00
N LEU A 43 -7.39 13.40 13.87
CA LEU A 43 -6.05 13.56 13.30
C LEU A 43 -5.84 15.01 12.89
N SER A 44 -4.65 15.52 13.15
CA SER A 44 -4.19 16.77 12.55
C SER A 44 -3.16 16.43 11.48
N LEU A 45 -3.42 16.82 10.25
CA LEU A 45 -2.44 16.61 9.18
C LEU A 45 -1.15 17.38 9.51
N PRO A 46 0.01 16.70 9.49
CA PRO A 46 1.28 17.39 9.71
C PRO A 46 1.63 18.27 8.51
N ASN A 47 2.47 19.28 8.71
CA ASN A 47 2.95 20.12 7.60
C ASN A 47 4.41 19.88 7.26
N PHE A 48 4.85 18.61 7.30
CA PHE A 48 6.18 18.24 6.83
C PHE A 48 6.25 18.37 5.30
N PRO A 49 7.43 18.71 4.75
CA PRO A 49 7.62 18.80 3.31
C PRO A 49 7.34 17.47 2.61
N VAL A 50 6.60 17.55 1.51
CA VAL A 50 6.36 16.44 0.58
C VAL A 50 6.65 16.93 -0.85
N THR A 51 6.96 15.99 -1.72
CA THR A 51 7.10 16.24 -3.16
C THR A 51 6.12 15.36 -3.92
N SER A 52 5.35 15.95 -4.83
CA SER A 52 4.42 15.20 -5.67
C SER A 52 5.15 14.45 -6.79
N SER A 53 4.46 13.50 -7.41
CA SER A 53 4.91 12.81 -8.62
C SER A 53 5.23 13.77 -9.76
N GLU A 54 4.64 14.97 -9.78
CA GLU A 54 4.89 16.02 -10.76
C GLU A 54 6.10 16.91 -10.40
N GLY A 55 6.77 16.62 -9.26
CA GLY A 55 7.96 17.35 -8.80
C GLY A 55 7.66 18.64 -8.03
N VAL A 56 6.41 18.91 -7.68
CA VAL A 56 6.03 20.06 -6.85
C VAL A 56 6.32 19.75 -5.39
N THR A 57 7.04 20.63 -4.68
CA THR A 57 7.34 20.49 -3.25
C THR A 57 6.59 21.55 -2.44
N ALA A 58 5.87 21.10 -1.40
CA ALA A 58 5.19 21.97 -0.43
C ALA A 58 5.04 21.23 0.90
N GLY A 59 4.50 21.90 1.94
CA GLY A 59 4.05 21.22 3.14
C GLY A 59 2.88 20.28 2.83
N LEU A 60 2.79 19.14 3.49
CA LEU A 60 1.71 18.16 3.24
C LEU A 60 0.33 18.84 3.35
N ARG A 61 0.12 19.67 4.36
CA ARG A 61 -1.13 20.39 4.59
C ARG A 61 -1.43 21.44 3.50
N ASP A 62 -0.37 22.01 2.90
CA ASP A 62 -0.50 22.98 1.83
C ASP A 62 -0.73 22.29 0.46
N MET A 63 -0.31 21.03 0.34
CA MET A 63 -0.50 20.21 -0.85
C MET A 63 -1.91 19.60 -0.93
N LEU A 64 -2.51 19.31 0.23
CA LEU A 64 -3.83 18.70 0.35
C LEU A 64 -4.93 19.77 0.45
N PRO A 65 -6.19 19.44 0.07
CA PRO A 65 -7.29 20.38 0.25
C PRO A 65 -7.49 20.70 1.73
N HIS A 66 -7.84 21.94 2.05
CA HIS A 66 -8.12 22.32 3.43
C HIS A 66 -9.55 21.94 3.85
N ASP A 67 -10.52 22.25 3.00
CA ASP A 67 -11.96 22.18 3.27
C ASP A 67 -12.73 21.20 2.35
N ALA A 68 -12.07 20.61 1.36
CA ALA A 68 -12.67 19.57 0.53
C ALA A 68 -12.55 18.18 1.15
N PRO A 69 -13.46 17.24 0.82
CA PRO A 69 -13.31 15.84 1.19
C PRO A 69 -12.01 15.25 0.64
N LEU A 70 -11.32 14.49 1.48
CA LEU A 70 -10.07 13.83 1.17
C LEU A 70 -10.18 12.33 1.44
N ILE A 71 -9.73 11.51 0.50
CA ILE A 71 -9.42 10.09 0.67
C ILE A 71 -7.90 9.96 0.59
N LEU A 72 -7.25 9.70 1.71
CA LEU A 72 -5.81 9.54 1.82
C LEU A 72 -5.46 8.07 2.01
N SER A 73 -4.52 7.55 1.23
CA SER A 73 -4.01 6.17 1.30
C SER A 73 -2.49 6.13 1.39
N PHE A 74 -1.95 4.91 1.45
CA PHE A 74 -0.53 4.66 1.55
C PHE A 74 -0.10 3.62 0.52
N THR A 75 1.10 3.78 -0.05
CA THR A 75 1.64 2.88 -1.08
C THR A 75 3.17 2.88 -1.06
N TYR A 76 3.76 1.96 -1.82
CA TYR A 76 5.16 2.03 -2.25
C TYR A 76 5.32 1.36 -3.62
N THR A 77 6.27 1.82 -4.44
CA THR A 77 6.37 1.39 -5.84
C THR A 77 6.88 -0.04 -6.02
N GLY A 78 7.59 -0.58 -5.04
CA GLY A 78 8.07 -1.97 -5.02
C GLY A 78 7.05 -3.01 -4.53
N CYS A 79 5.80 -2.62 -4.32
CA CYS A 79 4.76 -3.49 -3.78
C CYS A 79 4.14 -4.36 -4.88
N GLU A 80 4.27 -5.66 -4.76
CA GLU A 80 3.76 -6.62 -5.75
C GLU A 80 2.38 -7.23 -5.39
N SER A 81 1.84 -6.96 -4.19
CA SER A 81 0.61 -7.61 -3.71
C SER A 81 -0.44 -6.64 -3.16
N LEU A 82 -0.33 -6.20 -1.92
CA LEU A 82 -1.37 -5.42 -1.22
C LEU A 82 -1.59 -4.02 -1.83
N CYS A 83 -0.53 -3.36 -2.33
CA CYS A 83 -0.71 -2.07 -2.99
C CYS A 83 -1.45 -2.18 -4.32
N ALA A 84 -1.32 -3.31 -5.04
CA ALA A 84 -2.11 -3.55 -6.23
C ALA A 84 -3.61 -3.59 -5.90
N VAL A 85 -3.97 -4.19 -4.76
CA VAL A 85 -5.35 -4.21 -4.26
C VAL A 85 -5.80 -2.82 -3.83
N THR A 86 -4.98 -2.09 -3.05
CA THR A 86 -5.27 -0.70 -2.65
C THR A 86 -5.48 0.19 -3.86
N ASN A 87 -4.61 0.09 -4.86
CA ASN A 87 -4.70 0.86 -6.10
C ASN A 87 -5.97 0.49 -6.90
N ALA A 88 -6.32 -0.80 -6.98
CA ALA A 88 -7.55 -1.24 -7.67
C ALA A 88 -8.81 -0.69 -6.97
N ILE A 89 -8.84 -0.68 -5.64
CA ILE A 89 -9.93 -0.06 -4.86
C ILE A 89 -10.03 1.43 -5.20
N LEU A 90 -8.91 2.16 -5.21
CA LEU A 90 -8.91 3.60 -5.48
C LEU A 90 -9.22 3.96 -6.93
N LEU A 91 -8.86 3.11 -7.91
CA LEU A 91 -9.34 3.27 -9.28
C LEU A 91 -10.87 3.13 -9.37
N GLY A 92 -11.43 2.19 -8.62
CA GLY A 92 -12.88 2.07 -8.48
C GLY A 92 -13.51 3.29 -7.83
N VAL A 93 -12.83 3.91 -6.84
CA VAL A 93 -13.27 5.17 -6.23
C VAL A 93 -13.24 6.30 -7.25
N GLU A 94 -12.17 6.48 -8.04
CA GLU A 94 -12.13 7.49 -9.11
C GLU A 94 -13.31 7.35 -10.07
N ASP A 95 -13.57 6.11 -10.52
CA ASP A 95 -14.70 5.82 -11.40
C ASP A 95 -16.06 6.17 -10.78
N ASP A 96 -16.26 5.88 -9.49
CA ASP A 96 -17.50 6.18 -8.79
C ASP A 96 -17.68 7.67 -8.54
N LEU A 97 -16.61 8.41 -8.22
CA LEU A 97 -16.62 9.86 -8.08
C LEU A 97 -16.96 10.54 -9.42
N LEU A 98 -16.35 10.10 -10.52
CA LEU A 98 -16.66 10.60 -11.87
C LEU A 98 -18.12 10.37 -12.23
N ARG A 99 -18.67 9.19 -11.96
CA ARG A 99 -20.09 8.90 -12.21
C ARG A 99 -21.04 9.74 -11.34
N ALA A 100 -20.60 10.09 -10.13
CA ALA A 100 -21.37 10.92 -9.21
C ALA A 100 -21.22 12.43 -9.46
N ASN A 101 -20.32 12.87 -10.36
CA ASN A 101 -19.89 14.25 -10.55
C ASN A 101 -19.44 14.90 -9.23
N ALA A 102 -18.67 14.15 -8.43
CA ALA A 102 -18.14 14.55 -7.13
C ALA A 102 -16.68 15.03 -7.26
N ASP A 103 -16.46 16.02 -8.14
CA ASP A 103 -15.13 16.54 -8.50
C ASP A 103 -14.41 17.22 -7.34
N GLU A 104 -15.14 17.56 -6.26
CA GLU A 104 -14.58 18.16 -5.05
C GLU A 104 -13.81 17.18 -4.17
N VAL A 105 -14.02 15.86 -4.33
CA VAL A 105 -13.32 14.85 -3.53
C VAL A 105 -11.91 14.63 -4.07
N VAL A 106 -10.92 14.83 -3.22
CA VAL A 106 -9.51 14.63 -3.58
C VAL A 106 -9.03 13.27 -3.12
N ILE A 107 -8.38 12.53 -4.02
CA ILE A 107 -7.66 11.30 -3.69
C ILE A 107 -6.18 11.63 -3.57
N ALA A 108 -5.53 11.19 -2.48
CA ALA A 108 -4.11 11.34 -2.28
C ALA A 108 -3.49 10.03 -1.77
N THR A 109 -2.27 9.75 -2.20
CA THR A 109 -1.52 8.58 -1.78
C THR A 109 -0.13 9.02 -1.32
N ILE A 110 0.28 8.58 -0.12
CA ILE A 110 1.60 8.87 0.44
C ILE A 110 2.46 7.62 0.34
N SER A 111 3.67 7.77 -0.20
CA SER A 111 4.66 6.69 -0.18
C SER A 111 5.15 6.40 1.23
N ILE A 112 5.27 5.11 1.54
CA ILE A 112 5.83 4.59 2.80
C ILE A 112 7.27 4.08 2.64
N ASP A 113 7.83 4.09 1.42
CA ASP A 113 9.22 3.70 1.11
C ASP A 113 10.05 4.89 0.59
N PRO A 114 10.48 5.80 1.48
CA PRO A 114 11.19 7.01 1.08
C PRO A 114 12.58 6.73 0.50
N ALA A 115 13.11 5.52 0.65
CA ALA A 115 14.42 5.17 0.12
C ALA A 115 14.37 4.89 -1.39
N ASN A 116 13.27 4.34 -1.86
CA ASN A 116 13.10 3.91 -3.24
C ASN A 116 12.10 4.78 -4.01
N ASP A 117 11.10 5.37 -3.35
CA ASP A 117 10.03 6.11 -4.01
C ASP A 117 10.39 7.58 -4.27
N THR A 118 11.14 7.80 -5.34
CA THR A 118 11.37 9.16 -5.86
C THR A 118 10.11 9.70 -6.58
N PRO A 119 9.97 11.02 -6.77
CA PRO A 119 8.87 11.59 -7.56
C PRO A 119 8.74 10.97 -8.96
N GLU A 120 9.86 10.64 -9.61
CA GLU A 120 9.86 10.01 -10.93
C GLU A 120 9.33 8.58 -10.89
N GLN A 121 9.70 7.80 -9.86
CA GLN A 121 9.17 6.44 -9.66
C GLN A 121 7.68 6.47 -9.35
N LEU A 122 7.23 7.40 -8.49
CA LEU A 122 5.80 7.60 -8.22
C LEU A 122 5.02 7.97 -9.48
N ARG A 123 5.56 8.89 -10.32
CA ARG A 123 4.92 9.25 -11.60
C ARG A 123 4.81 8.06 -12.53
N THR A 124 5.86 7.24 -12.61
CA THR A 124 5.86 6.03 -13.43
C THR A 124 4.82 5.03 -12.95
N ALA A 125 4.77 4.75 -11.64
CA ALA A 125 3.81 3.84 -11.05
C ALA A 125 2.36 4.34 -11.21
N LYS A 126 2.11 5.64 -10.97
CA LYS A 126 0.82 6.29 -11.22
C LYS A 126 0.33 6.08 -12.65
N ALA A 127 1.21 6.33 -13.63
CA ALA A 127 0.90 6.15 -15.05
C ALA A 127 0.64 4.68 -15.41
N GLN A 128 1.39 3.74 -14.85
CA GLN A 128 1.24 2.31 -15.10
C GLN A 128 -0.12 1.76 -14.68
N ILE A 129 -0.68 2.26 -13.58
CA ILE A 129 -2.01 1.84 -13.12
C ILE A 129 -3.14 2.61 -13.79
N GLY A 130 -2.84 3.66 -14.55
CA GLY A 130 -3.83 4.50 -15.21
C GLY A 130 -4.59 5.45 -14.27
N ALA A 131 -3.99 5.81 -13.13
CA ALA A 131 -4.58 6.77 -12.19
C ALA A 131 -4.76 8.15 -12.84
N GLY A 132 -5.86 8.82 -12.54
CA GLY A 132 -6.22 10.12 -13.08
C GLY A 132 -5.27 11.24 -12.65
N GLU A 133 -5.29 12.35 -13.39
CA GLU A 133 -4.42 13.50 -13.10
C GLU A 133 -4.69 14.10 -11.71
N GLY A 134 -5.96 14.10 -11.27
CA GLY A 134 -6.38 14.63 -9.97
C GLY A 134 -5.95 13.79 -8.76
N TRP A 135 -5.53 12.56 -8.96
CA TRP A 135 -5.04 11.72 -7.86
C TRP A 135 -3.59 12.09 -7.50
N LEU A 136 -3.41 12.66 -6.32
CA LEU A 136 -2.10 13.12 -5.84
C LEU A 136 -1.26 11.94 -5.35
N TRP A 137 -0.02 11.84 -5.83
CA TRP A 137 0.97 10.87 -5.36
C TRP A 137 2.15 11.62 -4.76
N LEU A 138 2.44 11.36 -3.47
CA LEU A 138 3.31 12.18 -2.64
C LEU A 138 4.40 11.33 -1.97
N THR A 139 5.60 11.88 -1.85
CA THR A 139 6.68 11.32 -1.02
C THR A 139 7.23 12.38 -0.07
N GLY A 140 7.46 12.01 1.18
CA GLY A 140 8.17 12.87 2.14
C GLY A 140 9.69 12.76 2.05
N GLY A 141 10.21 11.91 1.15
CA GLY A 141 11.61 11.59 1.09
C GLY A 141 12.11 10.96 2.40
N THR A 142 13.43 10.77 2.51
CA THR A 142 14.05 10.06 3.65
C THR A 142 13.88 10.77 5.00
N SER A 143 13.62 12.08 5.02
CA SER A 143 13.48 12.86 6.25
C SER A 143 12.04 13.17 6.64
N GLY A 144 11.13 13.27 5.66
CA GLY A 144 9.75 13.68 5.90
C GLY A 144 8.76 12.52 6.05
N THR A 145 9.01 11.37 5.41
CA THR A 145 8.04 10.26 5.40
C THR A 145 7.76 9.73 6.81
N LYS A 146 8.79 9.37 7.57
CA LYS A 146 8.57 8.80 8.91
C LYS A 146 7.77 9.72 9.84
N PRO A 147 8.09 11.02 10.01
CA PRO A 147 7.28 11.92 10.84
C PRO A 147 5.82 12.04 10.37
N ILE A 148 5.58 11.98 9.04
CA ILE A 148 4.23 11.98 8.49
C ILE A 148 3.48 10.72 8.92
N LEU A 149 4.07 9.54 8.71
CA LEU A 149 3.48 8.26 9.06
C LEU A 149 3.18 8.15 10.56
N ASP A 150 4.13 8.58 11.42
CA ASP A 150 3.96 8.62 12.88
C ASP A 150 2.75 9.49 13.27
N THR A 151 2.63 10.68 12.68
CA THR A 151 1.51 11.60 12.95
C THR A 151 0.17 11.05 12.47
N LEU A 152 0.16 10.40 11.31
CA LEU A 152 -1.01 9.76 10.73
C LEU A 152 -1.30 8.39 11.37
N ARG A 153 -0.52 7.98 12.37
CA ARG A 153 -0.66 6.70 13.07
C ARG A 153 -0.66 5.50 12.13
N PHE A 154 0.24 5.55 11.14
CA PHE A 154 0.47 4.39 10.29
C PHE A 154 1.07 3.27 11.14
N PRO A 155 0.62 2.00 11.02
CA PRO A 155 1.11 0.90 11.86
C PRO A 155 2.62 0.71 11.71
N PRO A 156 3.35 0.45 12.79
CA PRO A 156 4.75 0.04 12.71
C PRO A 156 4.83 -1.40 12.18
N GLY A 157 5.90 -1.71 11.47
CA GLY A 157 6.12 -3.05 10.92
C GLY A 157 6.93 -3.02 9.64
N ALA A 158 7.06 -4.17 9.00
CA ALA A 158 7.60 -4.25 7.66
C ALA A 158 6.58 -3.65 6.68
N ILE A 159 7.08 -2.98 5.64
CA ILE A 159 6.22 -2.27 4.69
C ILE A 159 5.34 -3.22 3.85
N GLU A 160 5.69 -4.51 3.84
CA GLU A 160 4.95 -5.57 3.17
C GLU A 160 3.78 -6.11 3.99
N ASP A 161 3.79 -5.89 5.31
CA ASP A 161 2.93 -6.58 6.28
C ASP A 161 1.75 -5.70 6.77
N HIS A 162 1.24 -4.79 5.95
CA HIS A 162 0.10 -3.98 6.36
C HIS A 162 -1.11 -4.14 5.45
N ASP A 163 -2.29 -4.16 6.05
CA ASP A 163 -3.55 -4.08 5.31
C ASP A 163 -3.68 -2.74 4.57
N PRO A 164 -4.51 -2.65 3.53
CA PRO A 164 -4.94 -1.38 2.96
C PRO A 164 -5.48 -0.43 4.03
N ILE A 165 -5.02 0.82 4.04
CA ILE A 165 -5.47 1.85 4.99
C ILE A 165 -5.93 3.08 4.22
N PHE A 166 -7.12 3.55 4.57
CA PHE A 166 -7.69 4.79 4.04
C PHE A 166 -8.07 5.71 5.19
N LEU A 167 -7.73 7.00 5.06
CA LEU A 167 -8.16 8.06 5.96
C LEU A 167 -9.10 8.97 5.19
N ILE A 168 -10.36 9.01 5.58
CA ILE A 168 -11.39 9.75 4.88
C ILE A 168 -11.92 10.85 5.80
N GLY A 169 -11.81 12.10 5.35
CA GLY A 169 -12.21 13.22 6.18
C GLY A 169 -12.07 14.56 5.46
N ARG A 170 -12.45 15.61 6.16
CA ARG A 170 -12.23 16.98 5.74
C ARG A 170 -11.11 17.53 6.63
N PRO A 171 -9.92 17.88 6.08
CA PRO A 171 -8.75 18.23 6.88
C PRO A 171 -8.98 19.33 7.92
N CYS A 172 -9.77 20.34 7.58
CA CYS A 172 -10.13 21.43 8.51
C CYS A 172 -10.89 20.96 9.74
N SER A 173 -11.69 19.92 9.64
CA SER A 173 -12.46 19.37 10.77
C SER A 173 -11.62 18.56 11.76
N GLY A 174 -10.47 18.08 11.31
CA GLY A 174 -9.61 17.16 12.08
C GLY A 174 -10.27 15.82 12.41
N ARG A 175 -11.46 15.52 11.82
CA ARG A 175 -12.15 14.24 11.97
C ARG A 175 -11.96 13.40 10.72
N PHE A 176 -11.48 12.18 10.93
CA PHE A 176 -11.27 11.22 9.86
C PHE A 176 -11.93 9.89 10.21
N THR A 177 -12.47 9.23 9.21
CA THR A 177 -12.80 7.80 9.27
C THR A 177 -11.57 7.04 8.80
N ARG A 178 -10.98 6.24 9.69
CA ARG A 178 -9.93 5.28 9.33
C ARG A 178 -10.63 4.00 8.88
N VAL A 179 -10.35 3.59 7.68
CA VAL A 179 -10.76 2.30 7.12
C VAL A 179 -9.54 1.42 6.96
N VAL A 180 -9.60 0.17 7.43
CA VAL A 180 -8.52 -0.81 7.35
C VAL A 180 -9.08 -2.09 6.74
N GLY A 181 -8.34 -2.69 5.81
CA GLY A 181 -8.73 -3.92 5.12
C GLY A 181 -9.33 -3.67 3.74
N LEU A 182 -9.99 -4.70 3.20
CA LEU A 182 -10.60 -4.67 1.88
C LEU A 182 -11.91 -3.90 1.92
N ALA A 183 -11.91 -2.70 1.36
CA ALA A 183 -13.09 -1.85 1.25
C ALA A 183 -13.70 -1.94 -0.15
N ASP A 184 -15.03 -1.90 -0.23
CA ASP A 184 -15.70 -1.62 -1.49
C ASP A 184 -15.49 -0.14 -1.86
N PRO A 185 -15.18 0.21 -3.12
CA PRO A 185 -15.05 1.60 -3.57
C PRO A 185 -16.26 2.47 -3.20
N GLN A 186 -17.48 1.94 -3.30
CA GLN A 186 -18.72 2.65 -2.95
C GLN A 186 -18.80 2.97 -1.46
N ASP A 187 -18.27 2.11 -0.58
CA ASP A 187 -18.22 2.38 0.86
C ASP A 187 -17.29 3.57 1.13
N LEU A 188 -16.09 3.60 0.51
CA LEU A 188 -15.15 4.73 0.65
C LEU A 188 -15.77 6.04 0.17
N VAL A 189 -16.44 6.03 -0.99
CA VAL A 189 -17.18 7.20 -1.51
C VAL A 189 -18.33 7.60 -0.55
N SER A 190 -19.02 6.65 0.06
CA SER A 190 -20.11 6.95 1.00
C SER A 190 -19.61 7.74 2.21
N PHE A 191 -18.42 7.42 2.73
CA PHE A 191 -17.81 8.14 3.85
C PHE A 191 -17.44 9.60 3.52
N THR A 192 -17.40 10.02 2.26
CA THR A 192 -17.14 11.42 1.89
C THR A 192 -18.38 12.31 1.93
N ARG A 193 -19.60 11.73 1.99
CA ARG A 193 -20.86 12.48 1.83
C ARG A 193 -21.30 13.23 3.09
N ASP A 194 -21.10 12.62 4.27
CA ASP A 194 -21.58 13.14 5.55
C ASP A 194 -20.43 13.65 6.44
N LEU A 195 -19.44 14.28 5.82
CA LEU A 195 -18.32 14.83 6.55
C LEU A 195 -18.72 16.13 7.27
N PRO A 196 -18.24 16.34 8.53
CA PRO A 196 -18.50 17.59 9.23
C PRO A 196 -17.95 18.78 8.47
N GLU A 197 -18.71 19.89 8.51
CA GLU A 197 -18.27 21.16 7.98
C GLU A 197 -17.06 21.71 8.75
N CYS A 198 -16.30 22.59 8.10
CA CYS A 198 -15.23 23.33 8.76
C CYS A 198 -15.83 24.31 9.78
N GLU A 199 -15.32 24.31 11.01
CA GLU A 199 -15.65 25.35 11.96
C GLU A 199 -15.09 26.71 11.47
N ALA A 200 -15.93 27.73 11.47
CA ALA A 200 -15.58 29.09 11.01
C ALA A 200 -14.63 29.81 11.98
#